data_2906cd4295e51f96c20d6ea3a85fd5eb
#
_entry.id   2906cd4295e51f96c20d6ea3a85fd5eb
#
_cell.length_a   1.000
_cell.length_b   1.000
_cell.length_c   1.000
_cell.angle_alpha   90.00
_cell.angle_beta   90.00
_cell.angle_gamma   90.00
#
_symmetry.space_group_name_H-M   'P 1'
#
loop_
_entity.id
_entity.type
_entity.pdbx_description
1 polymer ?
#
loop_
_entity_poly.entity_id
_entity_poly.type
_entity_poly.pdbx_seq_one_letter_code
_entity_poly.pdbx_strand_id
1 'polypeptide(L)'
;MPHKAWISFSLCLPVIIAAAVAVAVSVASAQSAPSAVTVYVKAGHLFDATSDNLRENEVLVIEGERITKVAPAGEVTIPAGAKVVDLSQEWVLPGLIDCHTHLEFRADQYDPINEVRFTPFMGGMNGVVNANRTLLAGFTSVRDVGSQPFFAVDLRKAIDSGFIPGPRVVASGPGISITGGHGDMNGFAPAVNNMMYPEEKDFQIADGPEEVRRVVREQVKYGVDVIKILATGGVLSAGDRPGAEQFTYDELKVAAEEAHRAGRKIAAHAHGTQGIKDAVRAGIDSIEHGSLIDAEGIELMKEHGTYLVADIYNDDYILNNAPAFGLPKEMVEKERGVGKLQRENFAKAVAAGVKIAFGTDAGVYPHGDNAKQFHYMVKFGLTPAGAIHAATSSAADLIGRSKDVGTLEAGKYADLIAVTANPLEKIEVLEHVGFVMKGGKVYKDELAAAKP
;
A
#
# COMPACT_ATOMS: atom_id res chain seq x y z
N MET A 1 66.45 22.80 -16.22
CA MET A 1 66.75 23.56 -15.02
C MET A 1 65.46 23.96 -14.35
N PRO A 2 65.20 23.56 -13.11
CA PRO A 2 63.93 23.79 -12.42
C PRO A 2 63.99 25.02 -11.52
N HIS A 3 63.00 25.88 -11.60
CA HIS A 3 62.80 26.92 -10.60
C HIS A 3 61.82 26.45 -9.51
N LYS A 4 62.37 26.28 -8.30
CA LYS A 4 61.60 26.08 -7.08
C LYS A 4 61.11 27.45 -6.59
N ALA A 5 59.81 27.63 -6.41
CA ALA A 5 59.21 28.73 -5.69
C ALA A 5 58.86 28.28 -4.25
N TRP A 6 59.45 28.92 -3.29
CA TRP A 6 59.18 28.78 -1.87
C TRP A 6 58.03 29.72 -1.47
N ILE A 7 56.99 29.20 -0.88
CA ILE A 7 55.94 30.00 -0.26
C ILE A 7 56.18 30.00 1.23
N SER A 8 56.47 31.19 1.77
CA SER A 8 56.66 31.43 3.20
C SER A 8 55.34 31.51 3.92
N PHE A 9 55.17 30.70 4.96
CA PHE A 9 54.06 30.81 5.89
C PHE A 9 54.41 31.89 6.96
N SER A 10 53.67 33.00 6.95
CA SER A 10 53.70 33.98 8.04
C SER A 10 52.67 33.59 9.10
N LEU A 11 53.15 33.26 10.31
CA LEU A 11 52.32 33.11 11.50
C LEU A 11 51.84 34.50 11.95
N CYS A 12 50.53 34.75 11.89
CA CYS A 12 49.91 35.84 12.63
C CYS A 12 49.29 35.28 13.91
N LEU A 13 49.79 35.69 15.04
CA LEU A 13 49.16 35.51 16.38
C LEU A 13 47.85 36.33 16.43
N PRO A 14 46.72 35.76 16.86
CA PRO A 14 45.57 36.57 17.21
C PRO A 14 45.68 37.07 18.66
N VAL A 15 45.56 38.39 18.82
CA VAL A 15 45.36 39.07 20.09
C VAL A 15 43.98 38.70 20.64
N ILE A 16 43.95 38.10 21.84
CA ILE A 16 42.69 37.77 22.52
C ILE A 16 42.18 39.05 23.20
N ILE A 17 41.14 39.66 22.63
CA ILE A 17 40.32 40.68 23.31
C ILE A 17 39.21 39.95 24.06
N ALA A 18 39.30 39.89 25.39
CA ALA A 18 38.22 39.41 26.24
C ALA A 18 37.11 40.47 26.30
N ALA A 19 36.04 40.31 25.53
CA ALA A 19 34.82 41.07 25.69
C ALA A 19 33.86 40.27 26.60
N ALA A 20 33.59 40.79 27.78
CA ALA A 20 32.55 40.25 28.69
C ALA A 20 31.18 40.51 28.08
N VAL A 21 30.57 39.46 27.52
CA VAL A 21 29.18 39.49 27.06
C VAL A 21 28.30 39.14 28.26
N ALA A 22 27.57 40.13 28.79
CA ALA A 22 26.49 39.89 29.73
C ALA A 22 25.36 39.14 29.04
N VAL A 23 25.21 37.86 29.38
CA VAL A 23 24.08 37.04 28.90
C VAL A 23 22.84 37.46 29.70
N ALA A 24 22.01 38.31 29.10
CA ALA A 24 20.64 38.50 29.53
C ALA A 24 19.86 37.22 29.24
N VAL A 25 19.60 36.39 30.25
CA VAL A 25 18.70 35.25 30.15
C VAL A 25 17.28 35.84 30.01
N SER A 26 16.84 35.99 28.77
CA SER A 26 15.44 36.19 28.46
C SER A 26 14.72 34.88 28.79
N VAL A 27 13.93 34.89 29.86
CA VAL A 27 12.95 33.84 30.12
C VAL A 27 11.91 33.95 28.99
N ALA A 28 12.14 33.21 27.92
CA ALA A 28 11.11 32.99 26.92
C ALA A 28 10.00 32.27 27.66
N SER A 29 8.87 32.94 27.90
CA SER A 29 7.62 32.32 28.28
C SER A 29 7.35 31.23 27.27
N ALA A 30 7.34 29.98 27.74
CA ALA A 30 6.93 28.86 26.92
C ALA A 30 5.49 29.16 26.43
N GLN A 31 5.39 29.61 25.20
CA GLN A 31 4.12 29.70 24.52
C GLN A 31 3.58 28.28 24.49
N SER A 32 2.52 27.99 25.27
CA SER A 32 1.84 26.72 25.24
C SER A 32 1.49 26.43 23.77
N ALA A 33 1.96 25.30 23.26
CA ALA A 33 1.57 24.83 21.94
C ALA A 33 0.02 24.97 21.86
N PRO A 34 -0.53 25.43 20.73
CA PRO A 34 -1.98 25.54 20.60
C PRO A 34 -2.58 24.20 20.96
N SER A 35 -3.54 24.19 21.89
CA SER A 35 -4.22 22.96 22.32
C SER A 35 -4.76 22.26 21.07
N ALA A 36 -4.40 21.00 20.89
CA ALA A 36 -4.89 20.20 19.75
C ALA A 36 -6.40 20.33 19.70
N VAL A 37 -6.93 20.63 18.51
CA VAL A 37 -8.40 20.75 18.31
C VAL A 37 -9.02 19.40 18.60
N THR A 38 -9.94 19.36 19.59
CA THR A 38 -10.70 18.16 19.88
C THR A 38 -11.90 18.07 18.94
N VAL A 39 -12.07 16.93 18.29
CA VAL A 39 -13.21 16.62 17.43
C VAL A 39 -13.97 15.44 18.02
N TYR A 40 -15.31 15.56 18.07
CA TYR A 40 -16.19 14.49 18.51
C TYR A 40 -16.89 13.92 17.29
N VAL A 41 -16.73 12.61 17.03
CA VAL A 41 -17.48 11.91 15.99
C VAL A 41 -18.56 11.07 16.64
N LYS A 42 -19.83 11.38 16.34
CA LYS A 42 -20.98 10.56 16.75
C LYS A 42 -21.22 9.49 15.70
N ALA A 43 -21.09 8.23 16.06
CA ALA A 43 -21.36 7.09 15.21
C ALA A 43 -22.68 6.42 15.61
N GLY A 44 -23.63 6.32 14.68
CA GLY A 44 -24.88 5.58 14.93
C GLY A 44 -24.62 4.09 15.10
N HIS A 45 -23.88 3.54 14.14
CA HIS A 45 -23.44 2.16 14.12
C HIS A 45 -21.93 2.13 13.92
N LEU A 46 -21.17 1.49 14.80
CA LEU A 46 -19.71 1.44 14.76
C LEU A 46 -19.23 0.00 14.58
N PHE A 47 -18.55 -0.27 13.45
CA PHE A 47 -17.72 -1.45 13.28
C PHE A 47 -16.27 -1.04 13.58
N ASP A 48 -15.78 -1.30 14.78
CA ASP A 48 -14.43 -0.88 15.19
C ASP A 48 -13.30 -1.81 14.72
N ALA A 49 -13.66 -2.93 14.08
CA ALA A 49 -12.78 -4.00 13.62
C ALA A 49 -11.95 -4.69 14.72
N THR A 50 -12.36 -4.59 15.99
CA THR A 50 -11.83 -5.42 17.09
C THR A 50 -12.59 -6.72 17.25
N SER A 51 -13.81 -6.80 16.71
CA SER A 51 -14.69 -7.97 16.65
C SER A 51 -15.59 -7.89 15.42
N ASP A 52 -16.38 -8.95 15.20
CA ASP A 52 -17.36 -9.01 14.09
C ASP A 52 -18.67 -8.24 14.39
N ASN A 53 -18.79 -7.63 15.56
CA ASN A 53 -20.02 -7.02 16.00
C ASN A 53 -20.05 -5.51 15.78
N LEU A 54 -21.26 -5.00 15.46
CA LEU A 54 -21.54 -3.57 15.49
C LEU A 54 -21.77 -3.11 16.94
N ARG A 55 -21.30 -1.91 17.25
CA ARG A 55 -21.61 -1.16 18.48
C ARG A 55 -22.55 -0.02 18.13
N GLU A 56 -23.50 0.28 19.00
CA GLU A 56 -24.54 1.25 18.73
C GLU A 56 -24.30 2.55 19.51
N ASN A 57 -24.56 3.70 18.88
CA ASN A 57 -24.55 5.02 19.51
C ASN A 57 -23.23 5.32 20.25
N GLU A 58 -22.13 5.20 19.55
CA GLU A 58 -20.78 5.47 20.07
C GLU A 58 -20.29 6.89 19.76
N VAL A 59 -19.38 7.39 20.58
CA VAL A 59 -18.66 8.64 20.32
C VAL A 59 -17.17 8.36 20.34
N LEU A 60 -16.50 8.78 19.24
CA LEU A 60 -15.06 8.82 19.17
C LEU A 60 -14.59 10.24 19.51
N VAL A 61 -13.68 10.36 20.46
CA VAL A 61 -13.01 11.62 20.83
C VAL A 61 -11.65 11.62 20.15
N ILE A 62 -11.38 12.66 19.38
CA ILE A 62 -10.16 12.79 18.57
C ILE A 62 -9.43 14.05 19.02
N GLU A 63 -8.13 13.92 19.35
CA GLU A 63 -7.24 15.03 19.66
C GLU A 63 -6.09 15.05 18.67
N GLY A 64 -5.99 16.11 17.90
CA GLY A 64 -5.05 16.18 16.79
C GLY A 64 -5.34 15.11 15.74
N GLU A 65 -4.42 14.17 15.55
CA GLU A 65 -4.55 13.08 14.56
C GLU A 65 -5.05 11.74 15.15
N ARG A 66 -5.19 11.65 16.50
CA ARG A 66 -5.42 10.35 17.16
C ARG A 66 -6.73 10.30 17.92
N ILE A 67 -7.29 9.09 17.94
CA ILE A 67 -8.42 8.75 18.80
C ILE A 67 -7.91 8.68 20.25
N THR A 68 -8.53 9.40 21.15
CA THR A 68 -8.19 9.36 22.59
C THR A 68 -9.19 8.56 23.40
N LYS A 69 -10.45 8.45 22.91
CA LYS A 69 -11.50 7.66 23.55
C LYS A 69 -12.50 7.16 22.52
N VAL A 70 -13.02 5.96 22.74
CA VAL A 70 -14.23 5.42 22.09
C VAL A 70 -15.15 4.92 23.22
N ALA A 71 -16.37 5.44 23.30
CA ALA A 71 -17.30 5.08 24.36
C ALA A 71 -18.75 5.34 23.95
N PRO A 72 -19.73 4.67 24.61
CA PRO A 72 -21.14 4.95 24.42
C PRO A 72 -21.47 6.45 24.58
N ALA A 73 -22.37 6.97 23.76
CA ALA A 73 -22.70 8.41 23.73
C ALA A 73 -23.12 8.96 25.10
N GLY A 74 -23.76 8.15 25.93
CA GLY A 74 -24.15 8.53 27.30
C GLY A 74 -22.97 8.72 28.27
N GLU A 75 -21.77 8.25 27.92
CA GLU A 75 -20.57 8.32 28.76
C GLU A 75 -19.60 9.43 28.30
N VAL A 76 -19.95 10.20 27.27
CA VAL A 76 -19.14 11.27 26.74
C VAL A 76 -19.85 12.61 26.83
N THR A 77 -19.34 13.52 27.65
CA THR A 77 -19.83 14.89 27.69
C THR A 77 -19.18 15.69 26.57
N ILE A 78 -19.98 16.17 25.60
CA ILE A 78 -19.50 17.04 24.52
C ILE A 78 -19.70 18.49 24.96
N PRO A 79 -18.62 19.29 25.08
CA PRO A 79 -18.72 20.69 25.48
C PRO A 79 -19.52 21.54 24.49
N ALA A 80 -20.21 22.55 24.98
CA ALA A 80 -20.89 23.52 24.10
C ALA A 80 -19.88 24.21 23.17
N GLY A 81 -20.18 24.25 21.87
CA GLY A 81 -19.29 24.82 20.86
C GLY A 81 -18.14 23.91 20.41
N ALA A 82 -18.07 22.67 20.89
CA ALA A 82 -17.09 21.71 20.40
C ALA A 82 -17.33 21.37 18.91
N LYS A 83 -16.25 21.01 18.21
CA LYS A 83 -16.36 20.53 16.83
C LYS A 83 -16.94 19.11 16.84
N VAL A 84 -18.11 18.94 16.24
CA VAL A 84 -18.82 17.67 16.16
C VAL A 84 -18.96 17.27 14.69
N VAL A 85 -18.62 16.01 14.39
CA VAL A 85 -18.96 15.32 13.15
C VAL A 85 -20.12 14.38 13.49
N ASP A 86 -21.28 14.63 12.93
CA ASP A 86 -22.50 13.87 13.25
C ASP A 86 -22.78 12.80 12.19
N LEU A 87 -22.41 11.55 12.51
CA LEU A 87 -22.64 10.33 11.74
C LEU A 87 -23.61 9.41 12.49
N SER A 88 -24.55 9.97 13.27
CA SER A 88 -25.49 9.22 14.13
C SER A 88 -26.54 8.40 13.36
N GLN A 89 -26.61 8.56 12.04
CA GLN A 89 -27.47 7.77 11.16
C GLN A 89 -26.69 6.82 10.25
N GLU A 90 -25.37 6.76 10.40
CA GLU A 90 -24.46 6.13 9.46
C GLU A 90 -23.71 4.96 10.11
N TRP A 91 -23.16 4.10 9.25
CA TRP A 91 -22.25 3.02 9.64
C TRP A 91 -20.80 3.49 9.51
N VAL A 92 -20.13 3.59 10.65
CA VAL A 92 -18.74 4.05 10.75
C VAL A 92 -17.81 2.85 10.84
N LEU A 93 -16.73 2.85 10.05
CA LEU A 93 -15.71 1.80 10.01
C LEU A 93 -14.32 2.43 10.07
N PRO A 94 -13.25 1.65 10.41
CA PRO A 94 -11.90 2.10 10.18
C PRO A 94 -11.69 2.46 8.72
N GLY A 95 -10.80 3.41 8.45
CA GLY A 95 -10.35 3.66 7.10
C GLY A 95 -9.78 2.39 6.48
N LEU A 96 -10.16 2.11 5.24
CA LEU A 96 -9.79 0.89 4.53
C LEU A 96 -8.30 0.90 4.16
N ILE A 97 -7.73 -0.30 4.04
CA ILE A 97 -6.34 -0.53 3.68
C ILE A 97 -6.29 -1.44 2.46
N ASP A 98 -5.60 -1.02 1.42
CA ASP A 98 -5.33 -1.82 0.23
C ASP A 98 -3.85 -2.23 0.21
N CYS A 99 -3.58 -3.54 0.30
CA CYS A 99 -2.22 -4.08 0.41
C CYS A 99 -1.54 -4.33 -0.93
N HIS A 100 -2.21 -4.06 -2.06
CA HIS A 100 -1.64 -4.24 -3.38
C HIS A 100 -2.12 -3.16 -4.34
N THR A 101 -1.34 -2.10 -4.49
CA THR A 101 -1.63 -1.02 -5.43
C THR A 101 -0.39 -0.63 -6.23
N HIS A 102 -0.63 0.02 -7.37
CA HIS A 102 0.37 0.63 -8.24
C HIS A 102 -0.08 2.07 -8.54
N LEU A 103 0.17 3.00 -7.59
CA LEU A 103 -0.37 4.37 -7.66
C LEU A 103 0.10 5.14 -8.89
N GLU A 104 1.24 4.80 -9.46
CA GLU A 104 1.78 5.43 -10.66
C GLU A 104 1.01 5.05 -11.93
N PHE A 105 0.43 3.84 -11.97
CA PHE A 105 -0.10 3.25 -13.19
C PHE A 105 -1.56 3.63 -13.48
N ARG A 106 -1.91 3.56 -14.75
CA ARG A 106 -3.27 3.81 -15.25
C ARG A 106 -3.76 2.64 -16.05
N ALA A 107 -4.95 2.18 -15.71
CA ALA A 107 -5.63 1.05 -16.33
C ALA A 107 -5.92 1.20 -17.84
N ASP A 108 -5.92 2.42 -18.37
CA ASP A 108 -6.19 2.73 -19.77
C ASP A 108 -4.92 2.96 -20.62
N GLN A 109 -3.75 2.57 -20.11
CA GLN A 109 -2.45 2.86 -20.73
C GLN A 109 -1.57 1.62 -20.98
N TYR A 110 -2.20 0.48 -21.24
CA TYR A 110 -1.46 -0.79 -21.48
C TYR A 110 -0.87 -0.93 -22.89
N ASP A 111 -1.09 0.02 -23.79
CA ASP A 111 -0.40 0.01 -25.08
C ASP A 111 1.11 0.25 -24.85
N PRO A 112 2.00 -0.70 -25.20
CA PRO A 112 3.43 -0.58 -24.99
C PRO A 112 4.07 0.67 -25.62
N ILE A 113 3.40 1.26 -26.62
CA ILE A 113 3.85 2.53 -27.21
C ILE A 113 3.84 3.70 -26.20
N ASN A 114 3.04 3.59 -25.14
CA ASN A 114 2.98 4.62 -24.10
C ASN A 114 4.27 4.72 -23.31
N GLU A 115 5.02 3.62 -23.19
CA GLU A 115 6.34 3.60 -22.54
C GLU A 115 7.35 4.53 -23.25
N VAL A 116 7.19 4.71 -24.56
CA VAL A 116 8.06 5.63 -25.34
C VAL A 116 7.44 7.00 -25.57
N ARG A 117 6.16 7.20 -25.26
CA ARG A 117 5.44 8.48 -25.44
C ARG A 117 5.43 9.35 -24.21
N PHE A 118 5.42 8.73 -23.03
CA PHE A 118 5.32 9.44 -21.77
C PHE A 118 6.68 9.50 -21.06
N THR A 119 6.91 10.60 -20.38
CA THR A 119 8.08 10.75 -19.52
C THR A 119 7.74 10.26 -18.10
N PRO A 120 8.73 9.95 -17.25
CA PRO A 120 8.50 9.62 -15.85
C PRO A 120 7.68 10.65 -15.08
N PHE A 121 7.69 11.92 -15.50
CA PHE A 121 6.85 12.98 -14.91
C PHE A 121 5.35 12.71 -15.06
N MET A 122 4.93 12.03 -16.12
CA MET A 122 3.53 11.64 -16.30
C MET A 122 3.11 10.63 -15.23
N GLY A 123 3.97 9.67 -14.91
CA GLY A 123 3.77 8.74 -13.80
C GLY A 123 3.58 9.48 -12.47
N GLY A 124 4.43 10.48 -12.19
CA GLY A 124 4.28 11.32 -11.01
C GLY A 124 2.93 12.04 -10.94
N MET A 125 2.44 12.59 -12.05
CA MET A 125 1.12 13.23 -12.13
C MET A 125 -0.02 12.22 -11.95
N ASN A 126 0.08 11.05 -12.57
CA ASN A 126 -0.89 9.96 -12.37
C ASN A 126 -0.98 9.58 -10.88
N GLY A 127 0.16 9.44 -10.21
CA GLY A 127 0.21 9.06 -8.81
C GLY A 127 -0.47 10.05 -7.88
N VAL A 128 -0.34 11.34 -8.11
CA VAL A 128 -1.07 12.37 -7.33
C VAL A 128 -2.58 12.22 -7.50
N VAL A 129 -3.04 12.04 -8.74
CA VAL A 129 -4.47 11.85 -9.05
C VAL A 129 -4.99 10.55 -8.45
N ASN A 130 -4.25 9.46 -8.62
CA ASN A 130 -4.62 8.13 -8.15
C ASN A 130 -4.64 8.05 -6.62
N ALA A 131 -3.64 8.63 -5.94
CA ALA A 131 -3.61 8.70 -4.48
C ALA A 131 -4.84 9.44 -3.93
N ASN A 132 -5.22 10.56 -4.55
CA ASN A 132 -6.43 11.28 -4.14
C ASN A 132 -7.72 10.47 -4.39
N ARG A 133 -7.85 9.82 -5.56
CA ARG A 133 -9.00 8.95 -5.87
C ARG A 133 -9.13 7.80 -4.88
N THR A 134 -8.01 7.14 -4.58
CA THR A 134 -7.95 6.03 -3.61
C THR A 134 -8.36 6.49 -2.20
N LEU A 135 -7.85 7.65 -1.75
CA LEU A 135 -8.27 8.23 -0.47
C LEU A 135 -9.77 8.53 -0.43
N LEU A 136 -10.32 9.17 -1.47
CA LEU A 136 -11.75 9.54 -1.52
C LEU A 136 -12.68 8.35 -1.70
N ALA A 137 -12.15 7.19 -2.13
CA ALA A 137 -12.85 5.91 -2.12
C ALA A 137 -12.85 5.22 -0.75
N GLY A 138 -12.23 5.83 0.28
CA GLY A 138 -12.23 5.31 1.65
C GLY A 138 -10.96 4.57 2.05
N PHE A 139 -9.99 4.38 1.16
CA PHE A 139 -8.72 3.74 1.47
C PHE A 139 -7.75 4.77 2.06
N THR A 140 -7.68 4.82 3.39
CA THR A 140 -6.83 5.78 4.12
C THR A 140 -5.38 5.34 4.22
N SER A 141 -5.11 4.06 3.95
CA SER A 141 -3.75 3.50 3.84
C SER A 141 -3.66 2.58 2.63
N VAL A 142 -2.48 2.52 2.04
CA VAL A 142 -2.17 1.58 0.95
C VAL A 142 -0.74 1.04 1.08
N ARG A 143 -0.51 -0.14 0.53
CA ARG A 143 0.81 -0.66 0.22
C ARG A 143 0.99 -0.61 -1.30
N ASP A 144 1.89 0.25 -1.76
CA ASP A 144 2.30 0.31 -3.17
C ASP A 144 3.43 -0.69 -3.39
N VAL A 145 3.21 -1.67 -4.28
CA VAL A 145 4.10 -2.83 -4.44
C VAL A 145 4.76 -2.90 -5.82
N GLY A 146 4.98 -1.77 -6.43
CA GLY A 146 5.75 -1.64 -7.67
C GLY A 146 5.49 -0.32 -8.36
N SER A 147 6.57 0.41 -8.58
CA SER A 147 6.58 1.70 -9.28
C SER A 147 7.96 1.92 -9.88
N GLN A 148 8.11 2.97 -10.70
CA GLN A 148 9.42 3.45 -11.12
C GLN A 148 10.31 3.74 -9.89
N PRO A 149 11.64 3.72 -10.03
CA PRO A 149 12.54 3.90 -8.89
C PRO A 149 12.17 5.10 -8.03
N PHE A 150 11.86 4.83 -6.74
CA PHE A 150 11.56 5.80 -5.67
C PHE A 150 10.30 6.64 -5.84
N PHE A 151 9.50 6.43 -6.87
CA PHE A 151 8.24 7.15 -7.05
C PHE A 151 7.33 7.04 -5.81
N ALA A 152 7.03 5.82 -5.34
CA ALA A 152 6.16 5.60 -4.18
C ALA A 152 6.75 6.19 -2.89
N VAL A 153 8.09 6.18 -2.74
CA VAL A 153 8.80 6.80 -1.61
C VAL A 153 8.63 8.32 -1.60
N ASP A 154 8.75 8.96 -2.76
CA ASP A 154 8.61 10.41 -2.87
C ASP A 154 7.15 10.84 -2.77
N LEU A 155 6.22 10.08 -3.35
CA LEU A 155 4.78 10.28 -3.17
C LEU A 155 4.39 10.20 -1.69
N ARG A 156 4.89 9.20 -0.94
CA ARG A 156 4.69 9.11 0.50
C ARG A 156 5.18 10.36 1.23
N LYS A 157 6.41 10.81 0.95
CA LYS A 157 6.98 12.04 1.56
C LYS A 157 6.12 13.26 1.28
N ALA A 158 5.62 13.42 0.05
CA ALA A 158 4.75 14.53 -0.34
C ALA A 158 3.40 14.50 0.41
N ILE A 159 2.81 13.31 0.59
CA ILE A 159 1.58 13.13 1.35
C ILE A 159 1.81 13.37 2.84
N ASP A 160 2.87 12.79 3.43
CA ASP A 160 3.18 12.90 4.85
C ASP A 160 3.52 14.34 5.26
N SER A 161 4.13 15.12 4.37
CA SER A 161 4.37 16.55 4.57
C SER A 161 3.10 17.42 4.40
N GLY A 162 1.98 16.84 3.98
CA GLY A 162 0.73 17.55 3.72
C GLY A 162 0.74 18.38 2.42
N PHE A 163 1.75 18.20 1.56
CA PHE A 163 1.86 18.92 0.29
C PHE A 163 0.77 18.51 -0.69
N ILE A 164 0.42 17.23 -0.72
CA ILE A 164 -0.69 16.68 -1.53
C ILE A 164 -1.60 15.79 -0.67
N PRO A 165 -2.91 15.68 -1.01
CA PRO A 165 -3.79 14.71 -0.39
C PRO A 165 -3.48 13.30 -0.89
N GLY A 166 -3.65 12.30 -0.02
CA GLY A 166 -3.50 10.89 -0.36
C GLY A 166 -3.60 9.99 0.88
N PRO A 167 -3.60 8.66 0.70
CA PRO A 167 -3.56 7.68 1.79
C PRO A 167 -2.19 7.68 2.48
N ARG A 168 -2.06 6.97 3.60
CA ARG A 168 -0.75 6.59 4.14
C ARG A 168 -0.15 5.54 3.23
N VAL A 169 1.03 5.79 2.69
CA VAL A 169 1.66 4.86 1.74
C VAL A 169 2.74 4.04 2.44
N VAL A 170 2.64 2.73 2.34
CA VAL A 170 3.74 1.79 2.59
C VAL A 170 4.39 1.52 1.23
N ALA A 171 5.54 2.12 1.00
CA ALA A 171 6.15 2.21 -0.31
C ALA A 171 7.16 1.10 -0.58
N SER A 172 7.03 0.39 -1.70
CA SER A 172 8.12 -0.41 -2.27
C SER A 172 8.98 0.40 -3.24
N GLY A 173 10.07 -0.20 -3.71
CA GLY A 173 10.75 0.17 -4.94
C GLY A 173 10.15 -0.56 -6.15
N PRO A 174 10.86 -0.61 -7.28
CA PRO A 174 10.53 -1.49 -8.39
C PRO A 174 10.46 -2.95 -7.93
N GLY A 175 9.57 -3.74 -8.52
CA GLY A 175 9.52 -5.18 -8.24
C GLY A 175 10.80 -5.87 -8.70
N ILE A 176 11.50 -6.55 -7.81
CA ILE A 176 12.76 -7.25 -8.14
C ILE A 176 12.44 -8.42 -9.06
N SER A 177 13.09 -8.46 -10.22
CA SER A 177 12.90 -9.44 -11.29
C SER A 177 14.22 -10.04 -11.75
N ILE A 178 14.15 -11.22 -12.36
CA ILE A 178 15.27 -11.76 -13.12
C ILE A 178 15.34 -11.12 -14.51
N THR A 179 16.49 -11.23 -15.18
CA THR A 179 16.60 -10.89 -16.61
C THR A 179 15.60 -11.70 -17.44
N GLY A 180 14.78 -11.01 -18.25
CA GLY A 180 13.67 -11.59 -19.02
C GLY A 180 12.46 -12.01 -18.19
N GLY A 181 12.40 -11.65 -16.91
CA GLY A 181 11.29 -11.94 -16.00
C GLY A 181 10.10 -11.00 -16.15
N HIS A 182 9.11 -11.18 -15.26
CA HIS A 182 7.84 -10.42 -15.28
C HIS A 182 8.03 -8.92 -15.13
N GLY A 183 9.02 -8.48 -14.35
CA GLY A 183 9.33 -7.06 -14.15
C GLY A 183 10.38 -6.50 -15.10
N ASP A 184 10.97 -7.31 -15.98
CA ASP A 184 11.89 -6.81 -17.00
C ASP A 184 11.10 -6.26 -18.20
N MET A 185 11.61 -5.21 -18.81
CA MET A 185 10.97 -4.61 -19.97
C MET A 185 11.19 -5.45 -21.22
N ASN A 186 10.36 -6.48 -21.37
CA ASN A 186 10.41 -7.41 -22.48
C ASN A 186 9.71 -6.84 -23.73
N GLY A 187 10.14 -7.32 -24.90
CA GLY A 187 9.50 -7.00 -26.19
C GLY A 187 10.12 -5.80 -26.93
N PHE A 188 11.07 -5.09 -26.36
CA PHE A 188 11.83 -4.03 -27.02
C PHE A 188 13.21 -4.51 -27.46
N ALA A 189 13.80 -3.83 -28.45
CA ALA A 189 15.19 -4.06 -28.80
C ALA A 189 16.13 -3.63 -27.67
N PRO A 190 17.27 -4.33 -27.43
CA PRO A 190 18.17 -4.03 -26.31
C PRO A 190 18.64 -2.57 -26.24
N ALA A 191 18.83 -1.92 -27.40
CA ALA A 191 19.22 -0.52 -27.45
C ALA A 191 18.13 0.42 -26.90
N VAL A 192 16.86 0.07 -27.10
CA VAL A 192 15.71 0.83 -26.59
C VAL A 192 15.60 0.66 -25.06
N ASN A 193 15.67 -0.58 -24.57
CA ASN A 193 15.66 -0.85 -23.14
C ASN A 193 16.76 -0.09 -22.38
N ASN A 194 18.01 -0.22 -22.84
CA ASN A 194 19.13 0.46 -22.19
C ASN A 194 19.02 1.99 -22.19
N MET A 195 18.32 2.57 -23.15
CA MET A 195 18.09 4.01 -23.22
C MET A 195 16.96 4.45 -22.28
N MET A 196 15.89 3.66 -22.18
CA MET A 196 14.69 4.01 -21.41
C MET A 196 14.83 3.72 -19.93
N TYR A 197 15.51 2.63 -19.58
CA TYR A 197 15.63 2.13 -18.21
C TYR A 197 17.09 1.89 -17.82
N PRO A 198 17.92 2.95 -17.80
CA PRO A 198 19.35 2.78 -17.51
C PRO A 198 19.63 2.31 -16.09
N GLU A 199 18.68 2.50 -15.16
CA GLU A 199 18.81 2.20 -13.73
C GLU A 199 18.22 0.84 -13.34
N GLU A 200 17.62 0.07 -14.27
CA GLU A 200 16.98 -1.24 -13.95
C GLU A 200 17.94 -2.19 -13.22
N LYS A 201 19.18 -2.28 -13.69
CA LYS A 201 20.20 -3.15 -13.07
C LYS A 201 20.59 -2.74 -11.66
N ASP A 202 20.37 -1.49 -11.29
CA ASP A 202 20.72 -1.01 -9.96
C ASP A 202 19.63 -1.30 -8.93
N PHE A 203 18.34 -1.26 -9.35
CA PHE A 203 17.23 -1.28 -8.40
C PHE A 203 16.19 -2.39 -8.64
N GLN A 204 16.24 -3.10 -9.76
CA GLN A 204 15.19 -4.01 -10.19
C GLN A 204 15.69 -5.37 -10.65
N ILE A 205 16.60 -5.43 -11.62
CA ILE A 205 17.05 -6.71 -12.19
C ILE A 205 18.16 -7.32 -11.36
N ALA A 206 18.00 -8.60 -11.00
CA ALA A 206 18.94 -9.35 -10.18
C ALA A 206 18.94 -10.83 -10.56
N ASP A 207 20.10 -11.33 -10.96
CA ASP A 207 20.34 -12.72 -11.30
C ASP A 207 21.35 -13.32 -10.30
N GLY A 208 20.89 -14.26 -9.49
CA GLY A 208 21.66 -14.89 -8.44
C GLY A 208 21.59 -14.21 -7.07
N PRO A 209 21.88 -14.95 -5.98
CA PRO A 209 21.69 -14.50 -4.60
C PRO A 209 22.43 -13.19 -4.24
N GLU A 210 23.62 -12.97 -4.79
CA GLU A 210 24.43 -11.79 -4.46
C GLU A 210 23.86 -10.52 -5.10
N GLU A 211 23.31 -10.59 -6.32
CA GLU A 211 22.65 -9.46 -6.95
C GLU A 211 21.33 -9.15 -6.26
N VAL A 212 20.53 -10.17 -5.91
CA VAL A 212 19.31 -10.01 -5.10
C VAL A 212 19.63 -9.29 -3.78
N ARG A 213 20.68 -9.73 -3.07
CA ARG A 213 21.17 -9.08 -1.84
C ARG A 213 21.49 -7.61 -2.07
N ARG A 214 22.22 -7.30 -3.14
CA ARG A 214 22.59 -5.94 -3.50
C ARG A 214 21.37 -5.07 -3.76
N VAL A 215 20.44 -5.53 -4.60
CA VAL A 215 19.23 -4.79 -4.98
C VAL A 215 18.34 -4.52 -3.76
N VAL A 216 18.11 -5.52 -2.89
CA VAL A 216 17.35 -5.31 -1.65
C VAL A 216 17.99 -4.21 -0.78
N ARG A 217 19.32 -4.24 -0.61
CA ARG A 217 20.02 -3.22 0.17
C ARG A 217 19.96 -1.84 -0.45
N GLU A 218 20.06 -1.74 -1.77
CA GLU A 218 19.92 -0.45 -2.47
C GLU A 218 18.49 0.12 -2.32
N GLN A 219 17.46 -0.69 -2.47
CA GLN A 219 16.09 -0.24 -2.25
C GLN A 219 15.87 0.22 -0.80
N VAL A 220 16.38 -0.52 0.18
CA VAL A 220 16.32 -0.13 1.61
C VAL A 220 17.06 1.18 1.87
N LYS A 221 18.25 1.36 1.29
CA LYS A 221 19.05 2.61 1.40
C LYS A 221 18.24 3.84 0.96
N TYR A 222 17.44 3.72 -0.08
CA TYR A 222 16.64 4.82 -0.60
C TYR A 222 15.26 4.95 0.06
N GLY A 223 14.97 4.13 1.07
CA GLY A 223 13.91 4.37 2.03
C GLY A 223 12.59 3.67 1.72
N VAL A 224 12.61 2.52 1.05
CA VAL A 224 11.42 1.68 0.92
C VAL A 224 10.97 1.12 2.26
N ASP A 225 9.68 0.89 2.42
CA ASP A 225 9.06 0.29 3.62
C ASP A 225 8.86 -1.23 3.46
N VAL A 226 8.77 -1.70 2.23
CA VAL A 226 8.52 -3.09 1.86
C VAL A 226 9.33 -3.44 0.62
N ILE A 227 9.75 -4.71 0.52
CA ILE A 227 10.36 -5.26 -0.70
C ILE A 227 9.29 -5.99 -1.51
N LYS A 228 9.30 -5.82 -2.82
CA LYS A 228 8.51 -6.63 -3.76
C LYS A 228 9.44 -7.44 -4.64
N ILE A 229 9.19 -8.76 -4.74
CA ILE A 229 9.90 -9.69 -5.62
C ILE A 229 8.91 -10.42 -6.52
N LEU A 230 9.31 -10.76 -7.73
CA LEU A 230 8.46 -11.40 -8.74
C LEU A 230 8.88 -12.85 -8.90
N ALA A 231 8.33 -13.73 -8.02
CA ALA A 231 8.75 -15.12 -7.90
C ALA A 231 8.39 -15.97 -9.12
N THR A 232 7.36 -15.58 -9.88
CA THR A 232 6.92 -16.26 -11.10
C THR A 232 6.66 -15.27 -12.22
N GLY A 233 6.52 -15.77 -13.44
CA GLY A 233 5.97 -15.01 -14.55
C GLY A 233 4.55 -14.53 -14.26
N GLY A 234 4.10 -13.51 -15.00
CA GLY A 234 2.83 -12.84 -14.80
C GLY A 234 1.93 -12.80 -16.02
N VAL A 235 0.76 -12.20 -15.86
CA VAL A 235 -0.24 -12.03 -16.92
C VAL A 235 0.12 -10.85 -17.82
N LEU A 236 0.41 -9.69 -17.25
CA LEU A 236 0.59 -8.44 -17.97
C LEU A 236 2.06 -8.15 -18.35
N SER A 237 2.77 -9.17 -18.77
CA SER A 237 4.15 -9.10 -19.29
C SER A 237 4.26 -9.88 -20.60
N ALA A 238 5.23 -9.55 -21.44
CA ALA A 238 5.50 -10.26 -22.69
C ALA A 238 6.55 -11.37 -22.49
N GLY A 239 6.38 -12.51 -23.16
CA GLY A 239 7.41 -13.55 -23.29
C GLY A 239 7.57 -14.51 -22.10
N ASP A 240 6.86 -14.32 -21.00
CA ASP A 240 6.85 -15.21 -19.83
C ASP A 240 5.52 -15.98 -19.67
N ARG A 241 5.44 -16.85 -18.68
CA ARG A 241 4.22 -17.62 -18.37
C ARG A 241 3.88 -17.52 -16.88
N PRO A 242 2.61 -17.27 -16.48
CA PRO A 242 2.21 -17.10 -15.08
C PRO A 242 2.60 -18.25 -14.15
N GLY A 243 2.68 -19.48 -14.67
CA GLY A 243 3.08 -20.65 -13.89
C GLY A 243 4.58 -20.90 -13.77
N ALA A 244 5.41 -20.16 -14.54
CA ALA A 244 6.85 -20.39 -14.60
C ALA A 244 7.58 -19.73 -13.44
N GLU A 245 8.41 -20.48 -12.74
CA GLU A 245 9.33 -19.96 -11.71
C GLU A 245 10.35 -19.01 -12.34
N GLN A 246 10.66 -17.92 -11.66
CA GLN A 246 11.65 -16.94 -12.10
C GLN A 246 12.84 -16.86 -11.16
N PHE A 247 12.62 -17.01 -9.86
CA PHE A 247 13.70 -17.11 -8.87
C PHE A 247 13.82 -18.51 -8.31
N THR A 248 15.04 -18.91 -8.01
CA THR A 248 15.31 -20.10 -7.23
C THR A 248 14.96 -19.90 -5.76
N TYR A 249 14.81 -20.99 -5.00
CA TYR A 249 14.59 -20.90 -3.55
C TYR A 249 15.69 -20.11 -2.82
N ASP A 250 16.97 -20.27 -3.21
CA ASP A 250 18.08 -19.58 -2.55
C ASP A 250 18.04 -18.07 -2.78
N GLU A 251 17.61 -17.61 -3.96
CA GLU A 251 17.43 -16.19 -4.27
C GLU A 251 16.29 -15.61 -3.46
N LEU A 252 15.13 -16.28 -3.41
CA LEU A 252 13.97 -15.87 -2.61
C LEU A 252 14.32 -15.80 -1.13
N LYS A 253 15.08 -16.77 -0.62
CA LYS A 253 15.54 -16.82 0.76
C LYS A 253 16.44 -15.64 1.10
N VAL A 254 17.42 -15.33 0.24
CA VAL A 254 18.29 -14.18 0.44
C VAL A 254 17.49 -12.89 0.44
N ALA A 255 16.50 -12.73 -0.45
CA ALA A 255 15.63 -11.55 -0.47
C ALA A 255 14.88 -11.37 0.85
N ALA A 256 14.27 -12.45 1.37
CA ALA A 256 13.52 -12.42 2.62
C ALA A 256 14.45 -12.12 3.82
N GLU A 257 15.59 -12.77 3.92
CA GLU A 257 16.56 -12.55 5.00
C GLU A 257 17.09 -11.11 5.03
N GLU A 258 17.42 -10.52 3.88
CA GLU A 258 17.91 -9.13 3.81
C GLU A 258 16.80 -8.13 4.12
N ALA A 259 15.58 -8.34 3.63
CA ALA A 259 14.43 -7.50 3.97
C ALA A 259 14.16 -7.52 5.48
N HIS A 260 14.07 -8.70 6.08
CA HIS A 260 13.80 -8.86 7.52
C HIS A 260 14.95 -8.31 8.39
N ARG A 261 16.23 -8.50 7.98
CA ARG A 261 17.38 -7.92 8.66
C ARG A 261 17.30 -6.39 8.68
N ALA A 262 16.75 -5.78 7.64
CA ALA A 262 16.50 -4.35 7.57
C ALA A 262 15.21 -3.90 8.27
N GLY A 263 14.46 -4.82 8.91
CA GLY A 263 13.17 -4.54 9.53
C GLY A 263 12.06 -4.24 8.52
N ARG A 264 12.16 -4.78 7.30
CA ARG A 264 11.16 -4.62 6.24
C ARG A 264 10.40 -5.92 6.01
N LYS A 265 9.13 -5.80 5.64
CA LYS A 265 8.33 -6.91 5.10
C LYS A 265 8.70 -7.14 3.65
N ILE A 266 8.37 -8.35 3.14
CA ILE A 266 8.57 -8.70 1.74
C ILE A 266 7.32 -9.36 1.16
N ALA A 267 6.95 -8.94 -0.05
CA ALA A 267 5.81 -9.43 -0.82
C ALA A 267 6.30 -10.12 -2.10
N ALA A 268 5.71 -11.26 -2.45
CA ALA A 268 6.02 -11.94 -3.70
C ALA A 268 4.82 -11.99 -4.65
N HIS A 269 4.97 -11.42 -5.85
CA HIS A 269 4.12 -11.81 -6.98
C HIS A 269 4.36 -13.28 -7.29
N ALA A 270 3.32 -14.10 -7.23
CA ALA A 270 3.43 -15.52 -7.53
C ALA A 270 2.08 -16.11 -7.99
N HIS A 271 2.02 -16.53 -9.26
CA HIS A 271 0.90 -17.30 -9.79
C HIS A 271 1.16 -18.81 -9.72
N GLY A 272 2.38 -19.25 -10.06
CA GLY A 272 2.74 -20.67 -10.21
C GLY A 272 2.87 -21.40 -8.89
N THR A 273 2.41 -22.63 -8.86
CA THR A 273 2.35 -23.50 -7.66
C THR A 273 3.70 -23.64 -6.97
N GLN A 274 4.78 -23.93 -7.71
CA GLN A 274 6.08 -24.15 -7.12
C GLN A 274 6.71 -22.85 -6.61
N GLY A 275 6.61 -21.76 -7.40
CA GLY A 275 7.09 -20.43 -6.97
C GLY A 275 6.39 -19.94 -5.71
N ILE A 276 5.08 -20.21 -5.53
CA ILE A 276 4.34 -19.94 -4.30
C ILE A 276 4.95 -20.70 -3.13
N LYS A 277 5.16 -22.02 -3.28
CA LYS A 277 5.71 -22.87 -2.21
C LYS A 277 7.12 -22.44 -1.82
N ASP A 278 7.96 -22.13 -2.79
CA ASP A 278 9.34 -21.72 -2.53
C ASP A 278 9.39 -20.33 -1.88
N ALA A 279 8.53 -19.40 -2.29
CA ALA A 279 8.39 -18.09 -1.65
C ALA A 279 7.95 -18.22 -0.18
N VAL A 280 6.95 -19.07 0.11
CA VAL A 280 6.49 -19.31 1.48
C VAL A 280 7.60 -19.95 2.34
N ARG A 281 8.26 -20.98 1.84
CA ARG A 281 9.39 -21.64 2.54
C ARG A 281 10.59 -20.72 2.76
N ALA A 282 10.82 -19.79 1.84
CA ALA A 282 11.85 -18.77 1.96
C ALA A 282 11.56 -17.72 3.05
N GLY A 283 10.33 -17.67 3.57
CA GLY A 283 9.92 -16.76 4.65
C GLY A 283 9.31 -15.46 4.15
N ILE A 284 8.77 -15.41 2.94
CA ILE A 284 8.07 -14.23 2.40
C ILE A 284 6.76 -14.01 3.16
N ASP A 285 6.47 -12.75 3.51
CA ASP A 285 5.35 -12.36 4.38
C ASP A 285 3.99 -12.43 3.68
N SER A 286 3.93 -12.15 2.38
CA SER A 286 2.69 -12.25 1.60
C SER A 286 2.93 -12.78 0.19
N ILE A 287 1.98 -13.58 -0.27
CA ILE A 287 1.85 -14.01 -1.66
C ILE A 287 0.77 -13.17 -2.32
N GLU A 288 1.16 -12.46 -3.35
CA GLU A 288 0.27 -11.68 -4.19
C GLU A 288 -0.30 -12.59 -5.30
N HIS A 289 -1.56 -12.42 -5.65
CA HIS A 289 -2.33 -13.22 -6.60
C HIS A 289 -2.60 -14.66 -6.16
N GLY A 290 -1.59 -15.51 -6.02
CA GLY A 290 -1.74 -16.89 -5.55
C GLY A 290 -2.55 -17.81 -6.49
N SER A 291 -2.63 -17.50 -7.79
CA SER A 291 -3.63 -18.05 -8.72
C SER A 291 -3.66 -19.56 -8.83
N LEU A 292 -2.50 -20.21 -8.87
CA LEU A 292 -2.36 -21.65 -9.06
C LEU A 292 -1.92 -22.37 -7.77
N ILE A 293 -2.27 -21.82 -6.61
CA ILE A 293 -1.95 -22.45 -5.33
C ILE A 293 -2.66 -23.79 -5.20
N ASP A 294 -1.92 -24.82 -4.77
CA ASP A 294 -2.45 -26.16 -4.50
C ASP A 294 -2.64 -26.40 -2.98
N ALA A 295 -3.11 -27.60 -2.63
CA ALA A 295 -3.35 -27.97 -1.25
C ALA A 295 -2.09 -27.89 -0.36
N GLU A 296 -0.91 -28.28 -0.87
CA GLU A 296 0.35 -28.16 -0.16
C GLU A 296 0.73 -26.69 0.07
N GLY A 297 0.59 -25.84 -0.95
CA GLY A 297 0.83 -24.41 -0.83
C GLY A 297 -0.07 -23.75 0.22
N ILE A 298 -1.34 -24.13 0.27
CA ILE A 298 -2.31 -23.68 1.30
C ILE A 298 -1.84 -24.07 2.70
N GLU A 299 -1.45 -25.33 2.92
CA GLU A 299 -0.95 -25.77 4.24
C GLU A 299 0.35 -25.06 4.62
N LEU A 300 1.29 -24.88 3.68
CA LEU A 300 2.50 -24.10 3.92
C LEU A 300 2.21 -22.66 4.34
N MET A 301 1.27 -21.97 3.67
CA MET A 301 0.89 -20.61 4.05
C MET A 301 0.33 -20.54 5.46
N LYS A 302 -0.46 -21.54 5.88
CA LYS A 302 -0.99 -21.64 7.27
C LYS A 302 0.13 -21.88 8.29
N GLU A 303 1.04 -22.80 8.02
CA GLU A 303 2.16 -23.14 8.88
C GLU A 303 3.10 -21.95 9.10
N HIS A 304 3.40 -21.21 8.04
CA HIS A 304 4.29 -20.05 8.07
C HIS A 304 3.59 -18.76 8.47
N GLY A 305 2.23 -18.72 8.48
CA GLY A 305 1.45 -17.52 8.74
C GLY A 305 1.54 -16.48 7.63
N THR A 306 1.90 -16.92 6.41
CA THR A 306 1.99 -16.07 5.21
C THR A 306 0.61 -15.62 4.77
N TYR A 307 0.46 -14.34 4.43
CA TYR A 307 -0.79 -13.77 3.93
C TYR A 307 -1.00 -14.08 2.45
N LEU A 308 -2.25 -14.35 2.07
CA LEU A 308 -2.69 -14.30 0.68
C LEU A 308 -3.34 -12.94 0.39
N VAL A 309 -2.86 -12.26 -0.64
CA VAL A 309 -3.36 -10.97 -1.13
C VAL A 309 -3.79 -11.18 -2.57
N ALA A 310 -5.03 -11.64 -2.76
CA ALA A 310 -5.56 -12.02 -4.07
C ALA A 310 -6.46 -10.90 -4.63
N ASP A 311 -6.22 -10.53 -5.87
CA ASP A 311 -6.87 -9.48 -6.65
C ASP A 311 -7.98 -10.05 -7.56
N ILE A 312 -8.93 -10.76 -6.97
CA ILE A 312 -9.91 -11.62 -7.67
C ILE A 312 -11.00 -10.89 -8.46
N TYR A 313 -11.02 -9.55 -8.46
CA TYR A 313 -11.83 -8.73 -9.37
C TYR A 313 -11.15 -8.53 -10.72
N ASN A 314 -9.82 -8.55 -10.80
CA ASN A 314 -9.04 -8.22 -12.00
C ASN A 314 -9.44 -9.03 -13.24
N ASP A 315 -9.73 -10.33 -13.10
CA ASP A 315 -10.17 -11.20 -14.20
C ASP A 315 -11.36 -10.60 -14.98
N ASP A 316 -12.42 -10.19 -14.28
CA ASP A 316 -13.59 -9.58 -14.94
C ASP A 316 -13.23 -8.26 -15.60
N TYR A 317 -12.39 -7.42 -14.94
CA TYR A 317 -12.00 -6.13 -15.50
C TYR A 317 -11.15 -6.29 -16.77
N ILE A 318 -10.11 -7.11 -16.71
CA ILE A 318 -9.20 -7.36 -17.83
C ILE A 318 -9.99 -7.94 -19.01
N LEU A 319 -10.76 -9.01 -18.81
CA LEU A 319 -11.47 -9.69 -19.90
C LEU A 319 -12.56 -8.83 -20.53
N ASN A 320 -13.23 -7.97 -19.77
CA ASN A 320 -14.29 -7.10 -20.29
C ASN A 320 -13.75 -5.86 -21.02
N ASN A 321 -12.56 -5.38 -20.65
CA ASN A 321 -12.01 -4.11 -21.15
C ASN A 321 -10.80 -4.27 -22.09
N ALA A 322 -10.24 -5.47 -22.21
CA ALA A 322 -9.08 -5.75 -23.04
C ALA A 322 -9.14 -5.15 -24.47
N PRO A 323 -10.27 -5.24 -25.20
CA PRO A 323 -10.36 -4.67 -26.54
C PRO A 323 -10.27 -3.13 -26.55
N ALA A 324 -10.77 -2.46 -25.50
CA ALA A 324 -10.80 -1.00 -25.42
C ALA A 324 -9.42 -0.41 -25.08
N PHE A 325 -8.59 -1.17 -24.36
CA PHE A 325 -7.28 -0.72 -23.88
C PHE A 325 -6.09 -1.20 -24.71
N GLY A 326 -6.37 -1.94 -25.81
CA GLY A 326 -5.31 -2.43 -26.69
C GLY A 326 -4.43 -3.50 -26.07
N LEU A 327 -4.94 -4.25 -25.07
CA LEU A 327 -4.21 -5.34 -24.44
C LEU A 327 -3.80 -6.39 -25.48
N PRO A 328 -2.52 -6.80 -25.50
CA PRO A 328 -2.05 -7.87 -26.38
C PRO A 328 -2.84 -9.17 -26.18
N LYS A 329 -3.11 -9.89 -27.27
CA LYS A 329 -3.85 -11.17 -27.20
C LYS A 329 -3.20 -12.18 -26.25
N GLU A 330 -1.87 -12.20 -26.20
CA GLU A 330 -1.11 -13.07 -25.29
C GLU A 330 -1.52 -12.83 -23.83
N MET A 331 -1.61 -11.57 -23.39
CA MET A 331 -1.98 -11.22 -22.01
C MET A 331 -3.43 -11.63 -21.70
N VAL A 332 -4.34 -11.42 -22.64
CA VAL A 332 -5.75 -11.85 -22.51
C VAL A 332 -5.86 -13.38 -22.39
N GLU A 333 -5.09 -14.14 -23.17
CA GLU A 333 -5.09 -15.61 -23.08
C GLU A 333 -4.45 -16.10 -21.76
N LYS A 334 -3.42 -15.43 -21.26
CA LYS A 334 -2.85 -15.71 -19.93
C LYS A 334 -3.91 -15.52 -18.83
N GLU A 335 -4.66 -14.40 -18.86
CA GLU A 335 -5.74 -14.13 -17.90
C GLU A 335 -6.84 -15.19 -17.95
N ARG A 336 -7.31 -15.57 -19.12
CA ARG A 336 -8.28 -16.66 -19.28
C ARG A 336 -7.80 -17.99 -18.69
N GLY A 337 -6.48 -18.20 -18.69
CA GLY A 337 -5.86 -19.41 -18.13
C GLY A 337 -5.80 -19.43 -16.60
N VAL A 338 -5.73 -18.26 -15.96
CA VAL A 338 -5.48 -18.19 -14.51
C VAL A 338 -6.63 -17.60 -13.70
N GLY A 339 -7.40 -16.63 -14.22
CA GLY A 339 -8.38 -15.86 -13.45
C GLY A 339 -9.45 -16.72 -12.76
N LYS A 340 -10.04 -17.67 -13.49
CA LYS A 340 -11.02 -18.61 -12.90
C LYS A 340 -10.38 -19.48 -11.81
N LEU A 341 -9.17 -19.99 -12.03
CA LEU A 341 -8.45 -20.83 -11.07
C LEU A 341 -8.07 -20.04 -9.83
N GLN A 342 -7.70 -18.78 -9.98
CA GLN A 342 -7.41 -17.88 -8.87
C GLN A 342 -8.60 -17.78 -7.90
N ARG A 343 -9.80 -17.55 -8.43
CA ARG A 343 -11.06 -17.46 -7.64
C ARG A 343 -11.39 -18.76 -6.93
N GLU A 344 -11.28 -19.90 -7.64
CA GLU A 344 -11.53 -21.23 -7.05
C GLU A 344 -10.49 -21.55 -5.94
N ASN A 345 -9.25 -21.21 -6.15
CA ASN A 345 -8.18 -21.47 -5.17
C ASN A 345 -8.21 -20.48 -3.99
N PHE A 346 -8.62 -19.22 -4.22
CA PHE A 346 -8.93 -18.27 -3.16
C PHE A 346 -10.00 -18.85 -2.22
N ALA A 347 -11.11 -19.38 -2.76
CA ALA A 347 -12.16 -19.99 -1.95
C ALA A 347 -11.64 -21.18 -1.11
N LYS A 348 -10.75 -22.01 -1.68
CA LYS A 348 -10.10 -23.11 -0.94
C LYS A 348 -9.19 -22.57 0.19
N ALA A 349 -8.40 -21.55 -0.08
CA ALA A 349 -7.53 -20.93 0.90
C ALA A 349 -8.32 -20.31 2.07
N VAL A 350 -9.41 -19.60 1.77
CA VAL A 350 -10.36 -19.07 2.77
C VAL A 350 -10.93 -20.19 3.62
N ALA A 351 -11.47 -21.25 3.00
CA ALA A 351 -12.06 -22.39 3.72
C ALA A 351 -11.04 -23.13 4.60
N ALA A 352 -9.77 -23.15 4.20
CA ALA A 352 -8.68 -23.74 4.97
C ALA A 352 -8.16 -22.85 6.10
N GLY A 353 -8.56 -21.58 6.16
CA GLY A 353 -8.13 -20.64 7.21
C GLY A 353 -6.76 -19.99 6.96
N VAL A 354 -6.36 -19.82 5.69
CA VAL A 354 -5.20 -19.00 5.34
C VAL A 354 -5.48 -17.54 5.74
N LYS A 355 -4.48 -16.84 6.23
CA LYS A 355 -4.58 -15.40 6.50
C LYS A 355 -4.82 -14.63 5.21
N ILE A 356 -5.88 -13.84 5.14
CA ILE A 356 -6.24 -13.02 3.99
C ILE A 356 -6.03 -11.55 4.33
N ALA A 357 -5.38 -10.80 3.42
CA ALA A 357 -5.41 -9.35 3.43
C ALA A 357 -5.97 -8.83 2.10
N PHE A 358 -6.64 -7.69 2.17
CA PHE A 358 -7.27 -7.06 1.03
C PHE A 358 -6.20 -6.48 0.10
N GLY A 359 -6.29 -6.77 -1.19
CA GLY A 359 -5.46 -6.19 -2.22
C GLY A 359 -6.16 -6.22 -3.55
N THR A 360 -5.89 -5.22 -4.38
CA THR A 360 -6.68 -4.96 -5.58
C THR A 360 -5.89 -5.03 -6.87
N ASP A 361 -4.58 -4.81 -6.80
CA ASP A 361 -3.74 -4.56 -7.97
C ASP A 361 -4.24 -3.34 -8.78
N ALA A 362 -4.80 -2.33 -8.06
CA ALA A 362 -5.25 -1.10 -8.69
C ALA A 362 -4.08 -0.39 -9.37
N GLY A 363 -4.31 0.03 -10.62
CA GLY A 363 -3.35 0.30 -11.66
C GLY A 363 -3.65 -0.60 -12.85
N VAL A 364 -3.98 -1.87 -12.61
CA VAL A 364 -4.58 -2.77 -13.59
C VAL A 364 -6.01 -2.36 -13.92
N TYR A 365 -6.75 -1.88 -12.91
CA TYR A 365 -8.03 -1.19 -13.10
C TYR A 365 -8.02 0.18 -12.40
N PRO A 366 -9.03 1.05 -12.65
CA PRO A 366 -8.98 2.44 -12.17
C PRO A 366 -8.92 2.54 -10.65
N HIS A 367 -7.99 3.36 -10.15
CA HIS A 367 -8.01 3.79 -8.76
C HIS A 367 -9.32 4.51 -8.42
N GLY A 368 -9.88 4.22 -7.26
CA GLY A 368 -11.22 4.65 -6.85
C GLY A 368 -12.25 3.54 -6.94
N ASP A 369 -12.01 2.51 -7.76
CA ASP A 369 -12.84 1.31 -7.89
C ASP A 369 -12.38 0.17 -6.96
N ASN A 370 -11.40 0.40 -6.10
CA ASN A 370 -10.77 -0.60 -5.22
C ASN A 370 -11.82 -1.44 -4.44
N ALA A 371 -12.90 -0.83 -3.99
CA ALA A 371 -13.92 -1.51 -3.18
C ALA A 371 -14.75 -2.55 -3.94
N LYS A 372 -14.71 -2.59 -5.28
CA LYS A 372 -15.34 -3.65 -6.08
C LYS A 372 -14.82 -5.04 -5.73
N GLN A 373 -13.60 -5.13 -5.23
CA GLN A 373 -12.98 -6.35 -4.73
C GLN A 373 -13.78 -7.01 -3.60
N PHE A 374 -14.45 -6.24 -2.72
CA PHE A 374 -15.21 -6.78 -1.60
C PHE A 374 -16.31 -7.76 -2.01
N HIS A 375 -17.07 -7.42 -3.05
CA HIS A 375 -18.10 -8.30 -3.59
C HIS A 375 -17.55 -9.69 -3.94
N TYR A 376 -16.39 -9.73 -4.60
CA TYR A 376 -15.73 -10.97 -4.99
C TYR A 376 -15.20 -11.74 -3.79
N MET A 377 -14.62 -11.07 -2.79
CA MET A 377 -14.14 -11.74 -1.58
C MET A 377 -15.28 -12.44 -0.84
N VAL A 378 -16.45 -11.80 -0.73
CA VAL A 378 -17.64 -12.40 -0.12
C VAL A 378 -18.20 -13.51 -0.99
N LYS A 379 -18.34 -13.30 -2.31
CA LYS A 379 -18.80 -14.30 -3.27
C LYS A 379 -17.97 -15.59 -3.25
N PHE A 380 -16.68 -15.47 -2.98
CA PHE A 380 -15.72 -16.58 -2.96
C PHE A 380 -15.32 -17.03 -1.54
N GLY A 381 -16.14 -16.75 -0.53
CA GLY A 381 -16.12 -17.51 0.72
C GLY A 381 -15.86 -16.74 2.00
N LEU A 382 -15.44 -15.47 1.96
CA LEU A 382 -15.38 -14.66 3.18
C LEU A 382 -16.77 -14.24 3.63
N THR A 383 -16.96 -14.10 4.96
CA THR A 383 -18.10 -13.35 5.47
C THR A 383 -17.92 -11.85 5.20
N PRO A 384 -18.98 -11.03 5.17
CA PRO A 384 -18.82 -9.57 5.07
C PRO A 384 -17.88 -9.00 6.14
N ALA A 385 -18.01 -9.43 7.41
CA ALA A 385 -17.09 -9.04 8.48
C ALA A 385 -15.65 -9.47 8.17
N GLY A 386 -15.43 -10.71 7.72
CA GLY A 386 -14.11 -11.21 7.34
C GLY A 386 -13.48 -10.41 6.20
N ALA A 387 -14.26 -9.98 5.20
CA ALA A 387 -13.79 -9.13 4.11
C ALA A 387 -13.39 -7.72 4.62
N ILE A 388 -14.17 -7.15 5.56
CA ILE A 388 -13.83 -5.86 6.19
C ILE A 388 -12.57 -6.02 7.05
N HIS A 389 -12.43 -7.08 7.84
CA HIS A 389 -11.18 -7.37 8.58
C HIS A 389 -9.99 -7.50 7.65
N ALA A 390 -10.15 -8.17 6.49
CA ALA A 390 -9.09 -8.28 5.50
C ALA A 390 -8.58 -6.90 5.01
N ALA A 391 -9.48 -5.90 4.93
CA ALA A 391 -9.17 -4.52 4.52
C ALA A 391 -8.90 -3.57 5.71
N THR A 392 -8.84 -4.06 6.93
CA THR A 392 -8.63 -3.24 8.13
C THR A 392 -7.61 -3.87 9.05
N SER A 393 -8.01 -4.65 10.05
CA SER A 393 -7.11 -5.22 11.06
C SER A 393 -6.07 -6.20 10.49
N SER A 394 -6.47 -7.09 9.57
CA SER A 394 -5.55 -8.04 8.92
C SER A 394 -4.56 -7.33 7.99
N ALA A 395 -5.04 -6.37 7.20
CA ALA A 395 -4.18 -5.55 6.36
C ALA A 395 -3.18 -4.73 7.18
N ALA A 396 -3.62 -4.15 8.30
CA ALA A 396 -2.74 -3.42 9.21
C ALA A 396 -1.63 -4.31 9.81
N ASP A 397 -1.94 -5.58 10.11
CA ASP A 397 -0.96 -6.57 10.58
C ASP A 397 0.06 -6.86 9.47
N LEU A 398 -0.42 -7.19 8.27
CA LEU A 398 0.47 -7.47 7.13
C LEU A 398 1.43 -6.32 6.86
N ILE A 399 0.95 -5.07 6.82
CA ILE A 399 1.81 -3.91 6.54
C ILE A 399 2.61 -3.42 7.75
N GLY A 400 2.52 -4.10 8.91
CA GLY A 400 3.27 -3.78 10.12
C GLY A 400 2.80 -2.50 10.84
N ARG A 401 1.53 -2.08 10.67
CA ARG A 401 0.99 -0.83 11.21
C ARG A 401 -0.18 -1.03 12.18
N SER A 402 -0.36 -2.25 12.75
CA SER A 402 -1.45 -2.57 13.68
C SER A 402 -1.51 -1.66 14.92
N LYS A 403 -0.40 -1.07 15.31
CA LYS A 403 -0.35 -0.10 16.42
C LYS A 403 -0.94 1.25 16.06
N ASP A 404 -1.01 1.58 14.78
CA ASP A 404 -1.38 2.91 14.29
C ASP A 404 -2.74 2.96 13.61
N VAL A 405 -3.11 1.91 12.83
CA VAL A 405 -4.30 1.86 11.96
C VAL A 405 -5.00 0.50 12.03
N GLY A 406 -6.08 0.34 11.31
CA GLY A 406 -6.79 -0.92 11.09
C GLY A 406 -7.92 -1.21 12.09
N THR A 407 -7.97 -0.53 13.23
CA THR A 407 -9.12 -0.56 14.17
C THR A 407 -9.39 0.83 14.72
N LEU A 408 -10.60 1.07 15.24
CA LEU A 408 -10.97 2.32 15.88
C LEU A 408 -10.85 2.19 17.40
N GLU A 409 -9.63 2.37 17.90
CA GLU A 409 -9.27 2.27 19.32
C GLU A 409 -8.48 3.48 19.78
N ALA A 410 -8.51 3.75 21.09
CA ALA A 410 -7.69 4.80 21.69
C ALA A 410 -6.19 4.59 21.40
N GLY A 411 -5.51 5.64 21.04
CA GLY A 411 -4.08 5.66 20.65
C GLY A 411 -3.83 5.52 19.16
N LYS A 412 -4.77 5.04 18.35
CA LYS A 412 -4.64 4.90 16.89
C LYS A 412 -4.96 6.19 16.15
N TYR A 413 -4.53 6.29 14.92
CA TYR A 413 -4.92 7.40 14.06
C TYR A 413 -6.43 7.44 13.85
N ALA A 414 -6.97 8.65 13.80
CA ALA A 414 -8.37 8.89 13.47
C ALA A 414 -8.59 8.77 11.95
N ASP A 415 -8.40 7.56 11.46
CA ASP A 415 -8.66 7.17 10.07
C ASP A 415 -9.96 6.37 10.05
N LEU A 416 -11.04 6.97 9.55
CA LEU A 416 -12.37 6.36 9.54
C LEU A 416 -13.17 6.77 8.29
N ILE A 417 -14.11 5.90 7.94
CA ILE A 417 -15.06 6.11 6.85
C ILE A 417 -16.49 5.96 7.37
N ALA A 418 -17.47 6.46 6.61
CA ALA A 418 -18.86 6.16 6.85
C ALA A 418 -19.62 5.87 5.55
N VAL A 419 -20.61 4.95 5.68
CA VAL A 419 -21.51 4.53 4.62
C VAL A 419 -22.96 4.60 5.10
N THR A 420 -23.90 4.61 4.14
CA THR A 420 -25.33 4.87 4.39
C THR A 420 -26.17 3.61 4.69
N ALA A 421 -25.56 2.41 4.66
CA ALA A 421 -26.24 1.16 4.95
C ALA A 421 -25.30 0.17 5.63
N ASN A 422 -25.87 -0.88 6.23
CA ASN A 422 -25.13 -1.91 6.95
C ASN A 422 -24.21 -2.71 6.03
N PRO A 423 -22.87 -2.56 6.11
CA PRO A 423 -21.94 -3.29 5.27
C PRO A 423 -21.84 -4.79 5.61
N LEU A 424 -22.33 -5.21 6.77
CA LEU A 424 -22.40 -6.63 7.13
C LEU A 424 -23.56 -7.35 6.45
N GLU A 425 -24.58 -6.61 5.98
CA GLU A 425 -25.71 -7.13 5.21
C GLU A 425 -25.52 -6.95 3.70
N LYS A 426 -24.92 -5.83 3.31
CA LYS A 426 -24.70 -5.46 1.91
C LYS A 426 -23.29 -4.88 1.74
N ILE A 427 -22.33 -5.75 1.43
CA ILE A 427 -20.91 -5.36 1.36
C ILE A 427 -20.62 -4.32 0.27
N GLU A 428 -21.42 -4.32 -0.81
CA GLU A 428 -21.28 -3.40 -1.96
C GLU A 428 -21.50 -1.92 -1.57
N VAL A 429 -22.07 -1.64 -0.40
CA VAL A 429 -22.19 -0.24 0.08
C VAL A 429 -20.82 0.41 0.23
N LEU A 430 -19.77 -0.36 0.44
CA LEU A 430 -18.39 0.12 0.51
C LEU A 430 -17.85 0.66 -0.84
N GLU A 431 -18.50 0.37 -1.95
CA GLU A 431 -18.20 1.01 -3.24
C GLU A 431 -18.60 2.49 -3.29
N HIS A 432 -19.41 2.95 -2.30
CA HIS A 432 -19.96 4.30 -2.22
C HIS A 432 -19.76 4.92 -0.84
N VAL A 433 -18.49 5.07 -0.44
CA VAL A 433 -18.15 5.72 0.83
C VAL A 433 -18.53 7.19 0.77
N GLY A 434 -19.41 7.63 1.68
CA GLY A 434 -19.92 9.00 1.73
C GLY A 434 -19.11 9.95 2.61
N PHE A 435 -18.33 9.40 3.55
CA PHE A 435 -17.47 10.19 4.45
C PHE A 435 -16.09 9.54 4.58
N VAL A 436 -15.05 10.39 4.54
CA VAL A 436 -13.65 9.96 4.71
C VAL A 436 -12.91 10.92 5.63
N MET A 437 -12.37 10.39 6.73
CA MET A 437 -11.45 11.10 7.62
C MET A 437 -10.12 10.36 7.67
N LYS A 438 -9.00 11.10 7.59
CA LYS A 438 -7.64 10.58 7.80
C LYS A 438 -6.89 11.51 8.74
N GLY A 439 -6.33 10.97 9.84
CA GLY A 439 -5.63 11.75 10.84
C GLY A 439 -6.48 12.88 11.43
N GLY A 440 -7.78 12.63 11.71
CA GLY A 440 -8.70 13.64 12.25
C GLY A 440 -9.11 14.76 11.27
N LYS A 441 -8.59 14.73 10.02
CA LYS A 441 -8.95 15.67 8.96
C LYS A 441 -9.97 15.04 8.01
N VAL A 442 -11.07 15.72 7.78
CA VAL A 442 -12.11 15.32 6.81
C VAL A 442 -11.62 15.64 5.39
N TYR A 443 -11.68 14.64 4.51
CA TYR A 443 -11.35 14.73 3.09
C TYR A 443 -12.58 14.63 2.19
N LYS A 444 -13.63 13.94 2.65
CA LYS A 444 -14.90 13.78 1.97
C LYS A 444 -16.03 13.82 2.99
N ASP A 445 -17.10 14.57 2.69
CA ASP A 445 -18.34 14.60 3.47
C ASP A 445 -19.51 14.91 2.52
N GLU A 446 -20.04 13.87 1.89
CA GLU A 446 -21.24 13.92 1.05
C GLU A 446 -22.51 13.68 1.87
N LEU A 447 -22.36 13.21 3.13
CA LEU A 447 -23.47 12.85 4.01
C LEU A 447 -24.06 14.09 4.67
N ALA A 448 -23.26 15.13 4.95
CA ALA A 448 -23.76 16.39 5.49
C ALA A 448 -24.70 17.13 4.52
N ALA A 449 -24.44 17.03 3.20
CA ALA A 449 -25.25 17.66 2.17
C ALA A 449 -26.61 16.97 1.95
N ALA A 450 -26.77 15.73 2.39
CA ALA A 450 -28.00 14.96 2.25
C ALA A 450 -28.97 15.11 3.44
N LYS A 451 -28.55 15.82 4.50
CA LYS A 451 -29.41 16.09 5.65
C LYS A 451 -30.33 17.26 5.34
N PRO A 452 -31.68 17.13 5.55
CA PRO A 452 -32.67 18.15 5.25
C PRO A 452 -32.51 19.43 6.06
#